data_294ed643e7a8f6089c78edf367394814
#
_entry.id   294ed643e7a8f6089c78edf367394814
#
_cell.length_a   1.000
_cell.length_b   1.000
_cell.length_c   1.000
_cell.angle_alpha   90.00
_cell.angle_beta   90.00
_cell.angle_gamma   90.00
#
_symmetry.space_group_name_H-M   'P 1'
#
loop_
_entity.id
_entity.type
_entity.pdbx_description
1 polymer ?
#
loop_
_entity_poly.entity_id
_entity_poly.type
_entity_poly.pdbx_seq_one_letter_code
_entity_poly.pdbx_strand_id
1 'polypeptide(L)'
;MPWTRPSATGSPISLAPTTVCGPWRWTGAAVVHGEKAVVAQRQVDSKSNEITAFQPLLSPLQLAGTVVTFDALLTQTDHARFLVEEKKAHYIAVVKGNHPTLQATLKKLPWRDIPLLNKTRATGHGRDEIRRLKAATVTGLAFPHAVQALQIVRRRRDIRTGKVTLERVHAVTSLVAEQATAVQLAATVRGHWQVEALHHVRDTTLREDACRVRTGNAPRPLVTFRNLAIALAHLVGWTNHAAAADHYRSHPDHALDLLMPAS
;
A
#
# COMPACT_ATOMS: atom_id res chain seq x y z
N MET A 1 -31.63 -0.84 18.47
CA MET A 1 -31.34 0.29 17.58
C MET A 1 -30.54 -0.23 16.39
N PRO A 2 -30.96 -0.04 15.15
CA PRO A 2 -30.21 -0.52 14.01
C PRO A 2 -28.97 0.34 13.85
N TRP A 3 -27.83 -0.31 13.77
CA TRP A 3 -26.53 0.27 13.48
C TRP A 3 -26.57 0.92 12.08
N THR A 4 -26.61 2.24 12.02
CA THR A 4 -26.38 2.97 10.79
C THR A 4 -24.90 2.84 10.41
N ARG A 5 -24.63 2.25 9.25
CA ARG A 5 -23.32 1.96 8.68
C ARG A 5 -22.55 3.27 8.45
N PRO A 6 -21.36 3.48 9.00
CA PRO A 6 -20.48 4.52 8.48
C PRO A 6 -20.00 4.07 7.10
N SER A 7 -20.26 4.87 6.07
CA SER A 7 -19.55 4.76 4.79
C SER A 7 -18.05 4.90 5.06
N ALA A 8 -17.22 4.08 4.44
CA ALA A 8 -15.77 4.21 4.52
C ALA A 8 -15.37 5.54 3.86
N THR A 9 -15.30 6.61 4.65
CA THR A 9 -15.11 7.99 4.18
C THR A 9 -13.64 8.42 4.19
N GLY A 10 -12.74 7.58 4.73
CA GLY A 10 -11.30 7.85 4.75
C GLY A 10 -10.58 7.25 3.54
N SER A 11 -9.59 7.97 3.00
CA SER A 11 -8.70 7.42 1.96
C SER A 11 -8.00 6.16 2.49
N PRO A 12 -7.96 5.06 1.72
CA PRO A 12 -7.29 3.84 2.13
C PRO A 12 -5.80 4.08 2.40
N ILE A 13 -5.24 3.33 3.35
CA ILE A 13 -3.83 3.40 3.75
C ILE A 13 -3.14 2.08 3.42
N SER A 14 -1.97 2.15 2.82
CA SER A 14 -1.08 0.99 2.64
C SER A 14 0.07 1.01 3.61
N LEU A 15 0.40 -0.16 4.10
CA LEU A 15 1.63 -0.42 4.85
C LEU A 15 2.62 -1.17 3.97
N ALA A 16 3.83 -0.66 3.91
CA ALA A 16 4.93 -1.33 3.28
C ALA A 16 6.24 -1.07 4.03
N PRO A 17 7.14 -2.05 3.99
CA PRO A 17 8.50 -1.86 4.44
C PRO A 17 9.19 -0.80 3.58
N THR A 18 9.94 0.05 4.20
CA THR A 18 10.78 1.04 3.53
C THR A 18 12.24 0.79 3.89
N THR A 19 13.10 0.56 2.89
CA THR A 19 14.55 0.52 3.13
C THR A 19 15.03 1.95 3.37
N VAL A 20 15.69 2.20 4.49
CA VAL A 20 16.42 3.45 4.73
C VAL A 20 17.88 3.23 4.39
N CYS A 21 18.49 4.25 3.83
CA CYS A 21 19.89 4.33 3.46
C CYS A 21 20.84 3.54 4.37
N GLY A 22 21.38 2.43 3.86
CA GLY A 22 22.33 1.57 4.56
C GLY A 22 21.82 0.15 4.82
N PRO A 23 22.76 -0.83 5.00
CA PRO A 23 22.41 -2.25 5.00
C PRO A 23 21.61 -2.73 6.23
N TRP A 24 21.24 -1.88 7.19
CA TRP A 24 20.80 -2.32 8.51
C TRP A 24 19.57 -1.62 9.11
N ARG A 25 18.85 -0.79 8.36
CA ARG A 25 17.68 -0.10 8.94
C ARG A 25 16.46 -0.13 8.01
N TRP A 26 15.47 -0.87 8.40
CA TRP A 26 14.14 -0.86 7.81
C TRP A 26 13.28 0.20 8.49
N THR A 27 12.43 0.88 7.75
CA THR A 27 11.35 1.70 8.32
C THR A 27 10.02 1.18 7.82
N GLY A 28 9.07 1.02 8.74
CA GLY A 28 7.67 0.89 8.37
C GLY A 28 7.11 2.26 8.00
N ALA A 29 6.33 2.35 6.94
CA ALA A 29 5.62 3.56 6.56
C ALA A 29 4.15 3.28 6.27
N ALA A 30 3.28 4.19 6.71
CA ALA A 30 1.87 4.23 6.36
C ALA A 30 1.66 5.29 5.26
N VAL A 31 1.14 4.88 4.12
CA VAL A 31 0.98 5.72 2.92
C VAL A 31 -0.50 5.81 2.56
N VAL A 32 -1.01 7.03 2.38
CA VAL A 32 -2.38 7.26 1.92
C VAL A 32 -2.46 6.97 0.42
N HIS A 33 -3.46 6.16 0.04
CA HIS A 33 -3.70 5.83 -1.37
C HIS A 33 -4.08 7.08 -2.17
N GLY A 34 -3.58 7.17 -3.39
CA GLY A 34 -3.89 8.28 -4.29
C GLY A 34 -3.06 9.53 -4.04
N GLU A 35 -2.79 9.87 -2.80
CA GLU A 35 -2.04 11.09 -2.43
C GLU A 35 -0.53 10.86 -2.41
N LYS A 36 -0.08 9.62 -2.37
CA LYS A 36 1.34 9.23 -2.19
C LYS A 36 2.00 9.89 -0.95
N ALA A 37 1.17 10.28 0.02
CA ALA A 37 1.61 10.93 1.24
C ALA A 37 1.93 9.87 2.31
N VAL A 38 3.11 9.96 2.91
CA VAL A 38 3.50 9.17 4.08
C VAL A 38 2.96 9.87 5.32
N VAL A 39 1.98 9.28 5.99
CA VAL A 39 1.32 9.86 7.18
C VAL A 39 1.92 9.39 8.49
N ALA A 40 2.63 8.29 8.49
CA ALA A 40 3.41 7.82 9.62
C ALA A 40 4.63 7.05 9.16
N GLN A 41 5.69 7.13 9.94
CA GLN A 41 6.95 6.45 9.70
C GLN A 41 7.57 6.03 11.02
N ARG A 42 8.03 4.78 11.09
CA ARG A 42 8.71 4.24 12.26
C ARG A 42 9.96 3.48 11.85
N GLN A 43 11.06 3.77 12.52
CA GLN A 43 12.29 2.99 12.38
C GLN A 43 12.09 1.63 13.03
N VAL A 44 12.54 0.58 12.35
CA VAL A 44 12.60 -0.79 12.86
C VAL A 44 14.03 -1.06 13.27
N ASP A 45 14.25 -1.47 14.51
CA ASP A 45 15.59 -1.78 15.02
C ASP A 45 16.14 -3.04 14.33
N SER A 46 17.47 -3.10 14.21
CA SER A 46 18.17 -4.21 13.56
C SER A 46 17.89 -5.59 14.18
N LYS A 47 17.41 -5.64 15.42
CA LYS A 47 17.04 -6.85 16.17
C LYS A 47 15.55 -7.15 16.17
N SER A 48 14.69 -6.25 15.63
CA SER A 48 13.25 -6.42 15.50
C SER A 48 12.87 -6.55 14.03
N ASN A 49 11.73 -7.16 13.79
CA ASN A 49 11.19 -7.25 12.44
C ASN A 49 10.05 -6.23 12.25
N GLU A 50 9.60 -6.05 11.02
CA GLU A 50 8.52 -5.13 10.66
C GLU A 50 7.18 -5.47 11.33
N ILE A 51 6.99 -6.73 11.70
CA ILE A 51 5.79 -7.22 12.38
C ILE A 51 5.60 -6.48 13.71
N THR A 52 6.67 -6.33 14.49
CA THR A 52 6.61 -5.65 15.79
C THR A 52 6.42 -4.13 15.69
N ALA A 53 6.73 -3.54 14.54
CA ALA A 53 6.56 -2.11 14.29
C ALA A 53 5.13 -1.73 13.86
N PHE A 54 4.31 -2.68 13.46
CA PHE A 54 2.98 -2.46 12.88
C PHE A 54 2.04 -1.67 13.80
N GLN A 55 1.76 -2.21 14.98
CA GLN A 55 0.85 -1.56 15.92
C GLN A 55 1.40 -0.20 16.42
N PRO A 56 2.67 -0.09 16.85
CA PRO A 56 3.24 1.19 17.26
C PRO A 56 3.28 2.26 16.15
N LEU A 57 3.36 1.85 14.87
CA LEU A 57 3.29 2.76 13.73
C LEU A 57 1.88 3.36 13.56
N LEU A 58 0.85 2.53 13.76
CA LEU A 58 -0.54 2.90 13.51
C LEU A 58 -1.25 3.46 14.75
N SER A 59 -0.71 3.23 15.96
CA SER A 59 -1.32 3.66 17.22
C SER A 59 -1.69 5.15 17.25
N PRO A 60 -0.84 6.10 16.80
CA PRO A 60 -1.18 7.53 16.85
C PRO A 60 -2.18 7.96 15.78
N LEU A 61 -2.51 7.10 14.80
CA LEU A 61 -3.39 7.47 13.70
C LEU A 61 -4.86 7.23 14.03
N GLN A 62 -5.72 8.14 13.57
CA GLN A 62 -7.17 7.96 13.57
C GLN A 62 -7.56 7.15 12.32
N LEU A 63 -7.94 5.88 12.51
CA LEU A 63 -8.19 4.96 11.41
C LEU A 63 -9.64 4.49 11.32
N ALA A 64 -10.52 4.98 12.19
CA ALA A 64 -11.91 4.56 12.21
C ALA A 64 -12.58 4.73 10.83
N GLY A 65 -13.18 3.66 10.32
CA GLY A 65 -13.82 3.62 8.99
C GLY A 65 -12.86 3.63 7.80
N THR A 66 -11.53 3.61 8.01
CA THR A 66 -10.56 3.51 6.91
C THR A 66 -10.27 2.05 6.54
N VAL A 67 -9.68 1.83 5.36
CA VAL A 67 -9.22 0.51 4.93
C VAL A 67 -7.70 0.49 4.93
N VAL A 68 -7.10 -0.40 5.72
CA VAL A 68 -5.64 -0.59 5.77
C VAL A 68 -5.26 -1.79 4.92
N THR A 69 -4.37 -1.62 3.95
CA THR A 69 -3.85 -2.71 3.14
C THR A 69 -2.43 -3.06 3.55
N PHE A 70 -2.10 -4.33 3.61
CA PHE A 70 -0.76 -4.80 3.95
C PHE A 70 -0.39 -6.09 3.23
N ASP A 71 0.90 -6.28 3.07
CA ASP A 71 1.48 -7.41 2.39
C ASP A 71 1.43 -8.71 3.21
N ALA A 72 1.94 -9.79 2.63
CA ALA A 72 1.91 -11.09 3.28
C ALA A 72 2.76 -11.15 4.55
N LEU A 73 3.87 -10.41 4.65
CA LEU A 73 4.71 -10.40 5.86
C LEU A 73 3.94 -9.83 7.05
N LEU A 74 3.21 -8.73 6.82
CA LEU A 74 2.40 -8.05 7.82
C LEU A 74 1.02 -8.70 8.02
N THR A 75 0.68 -9.73 7.27
CA THR A 75 -0.56 -10.50 7.45
C THR A 75 -0.42 -11.37 8.70
N GLN A 76 -0.74 -10.80 9.86
CA GLN A 76 -0.72 -11.44 11.17
C GLN A 76 -2.09 -11.32 11.84
N THR A 77 -2.47 -12.33 12.60
CA THR A 77 -3.79 -12.37 13.30
C THR A 77 -3.94 -11.19 14.26
N ASP A 78 -2.89 -10.84 14.99
CA ASP A 78 -2.93 -9.75 15.97
C ASP A 78 -3.04 -8.38 15.30
N HIS A 79 -2.49 -8.22 14.10
CA HIS A 79 -2.67 -7.00 13.30
C HIS A 79 -4.12 -6.82 12.83
N ALA A 80 -4.75 -7.91 12.40
CA ALA A 80 -6.15 -7.87 11.99
C ALA A 80 -7.08 -7.53 13.16
N ARG A 81 -6.86 -8.14 14.34
CA ARG A 81 -7.60 -7.80 15.57
C ARG A 81 -7.40 -6.35 15.95
N PHE A 82 -6.15 -5.88 16.06
CA PHE A 82 -5.83 -4.49 16.39
C PHE A 82 -6.55 -3.49 15.47
N LEU A 83 -6.56 -3.73 14.16
CA LEU A 83 -7.23 -2.84 13.21
C LEU A 83 -8.74 -2.80 13.44
N VAL A 84 -9.37 -3.96 13.58
CA VAL A 84 -10.83 -4.02 13.66
C VAL A 84 -11.33 -3.70 15.07
N GLU A 85 -10.71 -4.28 16.10
CA GLU A 85 -11.20 -4.20 17.46
C GLU A 85 -10.82 -2.88 18.15
N GLU A 86 -9.57 -2.40 17.95
CA GLU A 86 -9.07 -1.19 18.62
C GLU A 86 -9.20 0.05 17.72
N LYS A 87 -8.79 -0.04 16.45
CA LYS A 87 -8.78 1.09 15.53
C LYS A 87 -10.11 1.32 14.81
N LYS A 88 -11.07 0.38 14.90
CA LYS A 88 -12.36 0.43 14.19
C LYS A 88 -12.18 0.63 12.68
N ALA A 89 -11.09 0.07 12.15
CA ALA A 89 -10.71 0.11 10.75
C ALA A 89 -11.03 -1.21 10.06
N HIS A 90 -11.04 -1.18 8.73
CA HIS A 90 -11.09 -2.38 7.91
C HIS A 90 -9.70 -2.72 7.37
N TYR A 91 -9.55 -3.93 6.88
CA TYR A 91 -8.28 -4.33 6.26
C TYR A 91 -8.47 -5.09 4.95
N ILE A 92 -7.42 -5.09 4.11
CA ILE A 92 -7.19 -6.06 3.04
C ILE A 92 -5.79 -6.63 3.25
N ALA A 93 -5.72 -7.92 3.56
CA ALA A 93 -4.49 -8.63 3.89
C ALA A 93 -4.12 -9.62 2.77
N VAL A 94 -2.94 -9.47 2.19
CA VAL A 94 -2.43 -10.39 1.16
C VAL A 94 -2.00 -11.70 1.79
N VAL A 95 -2.47 -12.83 1.26
CA VAL A 95 -2.17 -14.18 1.78
C VAL A 95 -1.22 -14.90 0.84
N LYS A 96 -0.07 -15.29 1.38
CA LYS A 96 0.96 -16.10 0.69
C LYS A 96 1.35 -17.32 1.55
N GLY A 97 2.53 -17.87 1.31
CA GLY A 97 3.02 -19.08 1.99
C GLY A 97 3.23 -18.97 3.51
N ASN A 98 3.24 -17.77 4.07
CA ASN A 98 3.26 -17.53 5.51
C ASN A 98 1.99 -18.00 6.25
N HIS A 99 0.88 -18.17 5.52
CA HIS A 99 -0.38 -18.76 6.00
C HIS A 99 -0.81 -19.93 5.13
N PRO A 100 -0.13 -21.07 5.20
CA PRO A 100 -0.31 -22.17 4.24
C PRO A 100 -1.73 -22.75 4.26
N THR A 101 -2.33 -22.93 5.44
CA THR A 101 -3.69 -23.44 5.58
C THR A 101 -4.73 -22.49 5.01
N LEU A 102 -4.64 -21.20 5.36
CA LEU A 102 -5.54 -20.17 4.81
C LEU A 102 -5.35 -20.05 3.29
N GLN A 103 -4.10 -20.05 2.80
CA GLN A 103 -3.83 -20.01 1.38
C GLN A 103 -4.42 -21.22 0.63
N ALA A 104 -4.33 -22.42 1.21
CA ALA A 104 -4.92 -23.63 0.63
C ALA A 104 -6.45 -23.54 0.56
N THR A 105 -7.09 -23.02 1.62
CA THR A 105 -8.53 -22.77 1.65
C THR A 105 -8.94 -21.79 0.55
N LEU A 106 -8.25 -20.67 0.43
CA LEU A 106 -8.53 -19.66 -0.60
C LEU A 106 -8.33 -20.19 -2.02
N LYS A 107 -7.33 -21.03 -2.25
CA LYS A 107 -7.09 -21.67 -3.57
C LYS A 107 -8.19 -22.64 -3.96
N LYS A 108 -8.83 -23.29 -3.01
CA LYS A 108 -9.91 -24.29 -3.23
C LYS A 108 -11.27 -23.67 -3.54
N LEU A 109 -11.46 -22.37 -3.30
CA LEU A 109 -12.72 -21.70 -3.63
C LEU A 109 -13.04 -21.83 -5.13
N PRO A 110 -14.32 -21.93 -5.52
CA PRO A 110 -14.76 -22.15 -6.90
C PRO A 110 -14.61 -20.85 -7.73
N TRP A 111 -13.38 -20.36 -7.89
CA TRP A 111 -13.09 -19.11 -8.57
C TRP A 111 -13.56 -19.04 -10.02
N ARG A 112 -13.84 -20.19 -10.67
CA ARG A 112 -14.39 -20.21 -12.02
C ARG A 112 -15.83 -19.68 -12.01
N ASP A 113 -16.62 -20.07 -11.00
CA ASP A 113 -18.05 -19.79 -10.90
C ASP A 113 -18.32 -18.42 -10.25
N ILE A 114 -17.34 -17.88 -9.50
CA ILE A 114 -17.45 -16.56 -8.88
C ILE A 114 -17.39 -15.48 -9.97
N PRO A 115 -18.39 -14.58 -10.04
CA PRO A 115 -18.43 -13.52 -11.03
C PRO A 115 -17.21 -12.60 -10.99
N LEU A 116 -16.86 -12.05 -12.14
CA LEU A 116 -15.83 -11.01 -12.23
C LEU A 116 -16.39 -9.71 -11.65
N LEU A 117 -15.78 -9.25 -10.57
CA LEU A 117 -16.21 -8.04 -9.88
C LEU A 117 -15.70 -6.77 -10.58
N ASN A 118 -14.44 -6.80 -11.02
CA ASN A 118 -13.82 -5.66 -11.72
C ASN A 118 -12.76 -6.14 -12.71
N LYS A 119 -12.61 -5.39 -13.83
CA LYS A 119 -11.55 -5.58 -14.82
C LYS A 119 -11.03 -4.23 -15.26
N THR A 120 -9.73 -4.04 -15.17
CA THR A 120 -9.06 -2.84 -15.68
C THR A 120 -7.99 -3.22 -16.69
N ARG A 121 -7.76 -2.34 -17.67
CA ARG A 121 -6.67 -2.42 -18.63
C ARG A 121 -5.91 -1.11 -18.63
N ALA A 122 -4.60 -1.18 -18.67
CA ALA A 122 -3.72 -0.03 -18.78
C ALA A 122 -2.53 -0.38 -19.68
N THR A 123 -2.11 0.57 -20.49
CA THR A 123 -0.90 0.47 -21.31
C THR A 123 0.05 1.58 -20.89
N GLY A 124 1.29 1.24 -20.60
CA GLY A 124 2.32 2.20 -20.19
C GLY A 124 3.66 1.52 -19.96
N HIS A 125 4.73 2.28 -20.01
CA HIS A 125 6.09 1.79 -19.77
C HIS A 125 6.46 0.53 -20.58
N GLY A 126 6.03 0.46 -21.85
CA GLY A 126 6.28 -0.67 -22.74
C GLY A 126 5.51 -1.95 -22.41
N ARG A 127 4.44 -1.86 -21.62
CA ARG A 127 3.64 -3.01 -21.16
C ARG A 127 2.15 -2.77 -21.33
N ASP A 128 1.43 -3.83 -21.70
CA ASP A 128 -0.03 -3.93 -21.64
C ASP A 128 -0.40 -4.78 -20.42
N GLU A 129 -1.19 -4.21 -19.53
CA GLU A 129 -1.55 -4.82 -18.26
C GLU A 129 -3.06 -4.95 -18.12
N ILE A 130 -3.52 -6.14 -17.77
CA ILE A 130 -4.91 -6.43 -17.43
C ILE A 130 -4.94 -6.92 -15.99
N ARG A 131 -5.76 -6.28 -15.17
CA ARG A 131 -6.09 -6.74 -13.81
C ARG A 131 -7.54 -7.17 -13.74
N ARG A 132 -7.77 -8.27 -13.05
CA ARG A 132 -9.09 -8.82 -12.77
C ARG A 132 -9.22 -9.03 -11.28
N LEU A 133 -10.36 -8.64 -10.72
CA LEU A 133 -10.69 -8.84 -9.31
C LEU A 133 -11.97 -9.67 -9.22
N LYS A 134 -11.92 -10.71 -8.38
CA LYS A 134 -13.07 -11.47 -7.93
C LYS A 134 -13.15 -11.39 -6.42
N ALA A 135 -14.35 -11.35 -5.87
CA ALA A 135 -14.61 -11.41 -4.44
C ALA A 135 -15.67 -12.45 -4.14
N ALA A 136 -15.51 -13.15 -3.03
CA ALA A 136 -16.48 -14.11 -2.53
C ALA A 136 -16.69 -13.88 -1.04
N THR A 137 -17.93 -13.77 -0.60
CA THR A 137 -18.27 -13.84 0.81
C THR A 137 -18.07 -15.28 1.30
N VAL A 138 -17.30 -15.44 2.36
CA VAL A 138 -16.94 -16.75 2.90
C VAL A 138 -17.06 -16.69 4.42
N THR A 139 -17.80 -17.65 4.98
CA THR A 139 -17.90 -17.85 6.43
C THR A 139 -16.81 -18.81 6.91
N GLY A 140 -16.33 -18.61 8.14
CA GLY A 140 -15.41 -19.55 8.79
C GLY A 140 -13.98 -19.52 8.24
N LEU A 141 -13.54 -18.42 7.60
CA LEU A 141 -12.12 -18.25 7.29
C LEU A 141 -11.28 -18.22 8.56
N ALA A 142 -10.19 -19.00 8.59
CA ALA A 142 -9.26 -19.08 9.72
C ALA A 142 -8.36 -17.84 9.79
N PHE A 143 -8.99 -16.64 9.75
CA PHE A 143 -8.32 -15.36 9.93
C PHE A 143 -9.29 -14.36 10.58
N PRO A 144 -8.87 -13.58 11.60
CA PRO A 144 -9.76 -12.76 12.39
C PRO A 144 -10.54 -11.73 11.56
N HIS A 145 -11.85 -11.67 11.77
CA HIS A 145 -12.77 -10.75 11.11
C HIS A 145 -12.82 -10.85 9.56
N ALA A 146 -12.18 -11.85 8.96
CA ALA A 146 -12.25 -12.04 7.52
C ALA A 146 -13.65 -12.54 7.11
N VAL A 147 -14.32 -11.77 6.24
CA VAL A 147 -15.67 -12.06 5.75
C VAL A 147 -15.73 -12.24 4.24
N GLN A 148 -14.71 -11.78 3.51
CA GLN A 148 -14.56 -12.00 2.09
C GLN A 148 -13.17 -12.48 1.72
N ALA A 149 -13.12 -13.35 0.73
CA ALA A 149 -11.93 -13.78 0.02
C ALA A 149 -11.82 -13.00 -1.30
N LEU A 150 -10.63 -12.55 -1.64
CA LEU A 150 -10.33 -11.84 -2.88
C LEU A 150 -9.36 -12.65 -3.73
N GLN A 151 -9.60 -12.70 -5.04
CA GLN A 151 -8.63 -13.18 -6.02
C GLN A 151 -8.31 -12.05 -6.99
N ILE A 152 -7.04 -11.69 -7.04
CA ILE A 152 -6.48 -10.69 -7.94
C ILE A 152 -5.64 -11.42 -8.98
N VAL A 153 -5.97 -11.24 -10.26
CA VAL A 153 -5.19 -11.78 -11.37
C VAL A 153 -4.63 -10.62 -12.17
N ARG A 154 -3.33 -10.57 -12.28
CA ARG A 154 -2.58 -9.57 -13.04
C ARG A 154 -1.90 -10.24 -14.22
N ARG A 155 -2.28 -9.85 -15.44
CA ARG A 155 -1.64 -10.27 -16.69
C ARG A 155 -0.88 -9.10 -17.26
N ARG A 156 0.41 -9.25 -17.44
CA ARG A 156 1.29 -8.27 -18.10
C ARG A 156 1.82 -8.85 -19.40
N ARG A 157 1.79 -8.06 -20.45
CA ARG A 157 2.43 -8.37 -21.73
C ARG A 157 3.46 -7.30 -22.02
N ASP A 158 4.72 -7.66 -22.16
CA ASP A 158 5.75 -6.78 -22.68
C ASP A 158 5.49 -6.53 -24.16
N ILE A 159 5.39 -5.25 -24.56
CA ILE A 159 5.01 -4.89 -25.95
C ILE A 159 6.14 -5.23 -26.92
N ARG A 160 7.39 -5.05 -26.50
CA ARG A 160 8.56 -5.27 -27.35
C ARG A 160 8.86 -6.77 -27.58
N THR A 161 8.79 -7.55 -26.49
CA THR A 161 9.17 -8.98 -26.53
C THR A 161 7.99 -9.92 -26.71
N GLY A 162 6.76 -9.42 -26.54
CA GLY A 162 5.54 -10.23 -26.50
C GLY A 162 5.39 -11.12 -25.27
N LYS A 163 6.40 -11.18 -24.38
CA LYS A 163 6.40 -12.02 -23.18
C LYS A 163 5.20 -11.71 -22.29
N VAL A 164 4.48 -12.74 -21.92
CA VAL A 164 3.32 -12.64 -21.02
C VAL A 164 3.68 -13.22 -19.66
N THR A 165 3.39 -12.45 -18.59
CA THR A 165 3.44 -12.93 -17.22
C THR A 165 2.05 -12.90 -16.61
N LEU A 166 1.73 -13.92 -15.82
CA LEU A 166 0.47 -14.05 -15.10
C LEU A 166 0.78 -14.22 -13.62
N GLU A 167 0.29 -13.29 -12.82
CA GLU A 167 0.40 -13.33 -11.37
C GLU A 167 -1.01 -13.50 -10.78
N ARG A 168 -1.15 -14.41 -9.81
CA ARG A 168 -2.39 -14.61 -9.08
C ARG A 168 -2.11 -14.46 -7.60
N VAL A 169 -2.81 -13.52 -6.97
CA VAL A 169 -2.71 -13.20 -5.55
C VAL A 169 -4.05 -13.43 -4.89
N HIS A 170 -4.04 -13.98 -3.69
CA HIS A 170 -5.22 -14.09 -2.85
C HIS A 170 -5.08 -13.14 -1.66
N ALA A 171 -6.21 -12.58 -1.23
CA ALA A 171 -6.28 -11.74 -0.05
C ALA A 171 -7.57 -12.02 0.72
N VAL A 172 -7.61 -11.60 1.96
CA VAL A 172 -8.82 -11.61 2.81
C VAL A 172 -9.11 -10.20 3.29
N THR A 173 -10.38 -9.93 3.56
CA THR A 173 -10.80 -8.60 4.04
C THR A 173 -11.91 -8.70 5.08
N SER A 174 -11.92 -7.73 5.99
CA SER A 174 -13.01 -7.53 6.95
C SER A 174 -14.17 -6.69 6.37
N LEU A 175 -14.04 -6.17 5.15
CA LEU A 175 -15.12 -5.46 4.46
C LEU A 175 -16.21 -6.47 4.05
N VAL A 176 -17.46 -6.16 4.35
CA VAL A 176 -18.61 -6.88 3.77
C VAL A 176 -18.90 -6.32 2.37
N ALA A 177 -19.63 -7.07 1.56
CA ALA A 177 -19.85 -6.76 0.14
C ALA A 177 -20.48 -5.38 -0.10
N GLU A 178 -21.28 -4.90 0.86
CA GLU A 178 -21.99 -3.62 0.78
C GLU A 178 -21.16 -2.41 1.24
N GLN A 179 -20.03 -2.63 1.89
CA GLN A 179 -19.18 -1.56 2.43
C GLN A 179 -18.24 -0.94 1.40
N ALA A 180 -17.99 -1.63 0.29
CA ALA A 180 -17.16 -1.12 -0.78
C ALA A 180 -17.69 -1.55 -2.14
N THR A 181 -17.79 -0.60 -3.07
CA THR A 181 -18.12 -0.91 -4.47
C THR A 181 -16.97 -1.67 -5.14
N ALA A 182 -17.27 -2.37 -6.24
CA ALA A 182 -16.27 -3.05 -7.07
C ALA A 182 -15.11 -2.13 -7.49
N VAL A 183 -15.42 -0.87 -7.80
CA VAL A 183 -14.43 0.12 -8.23
C VAL A 183 -13.54 0.55 -7.07
N GLN A 184 -14.13 0.83 -5.90
CA GLN A 184 -13.39 1.19 -4.68
C GLN A 184 -12.48 0.05 -4.23
N LEU A 185 -12.98 -1.18 -4.20
CA LEU A 185 -12.19 -2.36 -3.82
C LEU A 185 -11.02 -2.58 -4.78
N ALA A 186 -11.26 -2.46 -6.09
CA ALA A 186 -10.21 -2.58 -7.10
C ALA A 186 -9.18 -1.44 -7.01
N ALA A 187 -9.62 -0.21 -6.72
CA ALA A 187 -8.73 0.93 -6.49
C ALA A 187 -7.87 0.74 -5.25
N THR A 188 -8.46 0.29 -4.14
CA THR A 188 -7.75 0.02 -2.88
C THR A 188 -6.71 -1.08 -3.06
N VAL A 189 -7.08 -2.19 -3.70
CA VAL A 189 -6.14 -3.28 -4.03
C VAL A 189 -5.00 -2.76 -4.92
N ARG A 190 -5.29 -1.89 -5.89
CA ARG A 190 -4.26 -1.29 -6.76
C ARG A 190 -3.34 -0.35 -5.99
N GLY A 191 -3.89 0.44 -5.08
CA GLY A 191 -3.17 1.38 -4.24
C GLY A 191 -2.11 0.70 -3.38
N HIS A 192 -2.36 -0.53 -2.94
CA HIS A 192 -1.37 -1.31 -2.21
C HIS A 192 -0.03 -1.44 -2.96
N TRP A 193 -0.07 -1.69 -4.27
CA TRP A 193 1.17 -1.78 -5.07
C TRP A 193 1.76 -0.43 -5.48
N GLN A 194 1.08 0.70 -5.26
CA GLN A 194 1.65 2.03 -5.51
C GLN A 194 2.74 2.38 -4.49
N VAL A 195 2.73 1.76 -3.32
CA VAL A 195 3.78 1.94 -2.31
C VAL A 195 5.14 1.45 -2.83
N GLU A 196 5.16 0.34 -3.58
CA GLU A 196 6.39 -0.13 -4.24
C GLU A 196 6.94 0.92 -5.24
N ALA A 197 6.05 1.63 -5.95
CA ALA A 197 6.45 2.70 -6.86
C ALA A 197 7.01 3.91 -6.09
N LEU A 198 6.50 4.22 -4.90
CA LEU A 198 7.05 5.25 -4.03
C LEU A 198 8.49 4.91 -3.60
N HIS A 199 8.74 3.67 -3.21
CA HIS A 199 10.09 3.21 -2.88
C HIS A 199 11.03 3.34 -4.06
N HIS A 200 10.61 2.90 -5.24
CA HIS A 200 11.40 3.04 -6.45
C HIS A 200 11.77 4.49 -6.75
N VAL A 201 10.86 5.46 -6.58
CA VAL A 201 11.16 6.88 -6.75
C VAL A 201 12.21 7.36 -5.74
N ARG A 202 12.11 6.94 -4.47
CA ARG A 202 13.10 7.27 -3.44
C ARG A 202 14.49 6.75 -3.78
N ASP A 203 14.57 5.50 -4.20
CA ASP A 203 15.85 4.82 -4.48
C ASP A 203 16.50 5.38 -5.75
N THR A 204 15.73 5.53 -6.83
CA THR A 204 16.26 5.92 -8.13
C THR A 204 16.35 7.43 -8.30
N THR A 205 15.25 8.15 -8.08
CA THR A 205 15.17 9.60 -8.34
C THR A 205 15.85 10.40 -7.24
N LEU A 206 15.56 10.09 -5.97
CA LEU A 206 16.09 10.78 -4.80
C LEU A 206 17.36 10.13 -4.24
N ARG A 207 17.90 9.12 -4.92
CA ARG A 207 19.16 8.44 -4.63
C ARG A 207 19.29 7.99 -3.18
N GLU A 208 18.23 7.43 -2.62
CA GLU A 208 18.24 7.01 -1.22
C GLU A 208 19.27 5.91 -0.98
N ASP A 209 19.34 4.91 -1.85
CA ASP A 209 20.30 3.81 -1.76
C ASP A 209 21.77 4.29 -1.86
N ALA A 210 22.02 5.35 -2.61
CA ALA A 210 23.34 5.96 -2.75
C ALA A 210 23.71 6.90 -1.60
N CYS A 211 22.81 7.17 -0.66
CA CYS A 211 23.06 8.09 0.45
C CYS A 211 24.10 7.51 1.42
N ARG A 212 25.10 8.31 1.76
CA ARG A 212 26.19 7.93 2.67
C ARG A 212 25.97 8.35 4.13
N VAL A 213 24.91 9.09 4.40
CA VAL A 213 24.54 9.49 5.76
C VAL A 213 23.93 8.30 6.49
N ARG A 214 24.73 7.66 7.35
CA ARG A 214 24.39 6.35 7.97
C ARG A 214 24.51 6.34 9.48
N THR A 215 24.96 7.43 10.10
CA THR A 215 25.26 7.50 11.54
C THR A 215 24.26 8.35 12.29
N GLY A 216 24.06 8.03 13.56
CA GLY A 216 23.18 8.76 14.46
C GLY A 216 21.72 8.83 13.99
N ASN A 217 21.08 9.96 14.24
CA ASN A 217 19.68 10.22 13.88
C ASN A 217 19.50 10.84 12.48
N ALA A 218 20.60 11.19 11.77
CA ALA A 218 20.54 11.91 10.51
C ALA A 218 19.83 11.18 9.34
N PRO A 219 19.85 9.83 9.23
CA PRO A 219 19.10 9.14 8.18
C PRO A 219 17.59 9.38 8.26
N ARG A 220 17.03 9.48 9.47
CA ARG A 220 15.57 9.62 9.69
C ARG A 220 14.99 10.92 9.13
N PRO A 221 15.51 12.12 9.43
CA PRO A 221 15.07 13.36 8.77
C PRO A 221 15.17 13.31 7.26
N LEU A 222 16.25 12.73 6.69
CA LEU A 222 16.42 12.64 5.24
C LEU A 222 15.31 11.83 4.57
N VAL A 223 14.88 10.74 5.16
CA VAL A 223 13.73 9.96 4.65
C VAL A 223 12.46 10.79 4.74
N THR A 224 12.25 11.51 5.84
CA THR A 224 11.09 12.41 6.02
C THR A 224 11.06 13.49 4.94
N PHE A 225 12.20 14.16 4.67
CA PHE A 225 12.29 15.16 3.61
C PHE A 225 12.06 14.59 2.21
N ARG A 226 12.55 13.39 1.91
CA ARG A 226 12.27 12.71 0.63
C ARG A 226 10.78 12.42 0.47
N ASN A 227 10.14 11.90 1.52
CA ASN A 227 8.71 11.63 1.51
C ASN A 227 7.91 12.93 1.32
N LEU A 228 8.30 14.01 2.01
CA LEU A 228 7.68 15.33 1.85
C LEU A 228 7.84 15.86 0.41
N ALA A 229 9.04 15.79 -0.15
CA ALA A 229 9.29 16.24 -1.52
C ALA A 229 8.43 15.49 -2.55
N ILE A 230 8.26 14.18 -2.40
CA ILE A 230 7.39 13.36 -3.27
C ILE A 230 5.92 13.78 -3.10
N ALA A 231 5.47 13.95 -1.87
CA ALA A 231 4.09 14.34 -1.58
C ALA A 231 3.77 15.74 -2.14
N LEU A 232 4.65 16.72 -1.93
CA LEU A 232 4.50 18.08 -2.46
C LEU A 232 4.49 18.10 -4.00
N ALA A 233 5.44 17.41 -4.64
CA ALA A 233 5.46 17.31 -6.09
C ALA A 233 4.15 16.70 -6.62
N HIS A 234 3.63 15.67 -5.96
CA HIS A 234 2.36 15.05 -6.34
C HIS A 234 1.17 16.00 -6.12
N LEU A 235 1.14 16.72 -5.01
CA LEU A 235 0.08 17.68 -4.65
C LEU A 235 -0.07 18.78 -5.70
N VAL A 236 1.05 19.27 -6.25
CA VAL A 236 1.04 20.30 -7.31
C VAL A 236 0.95 19.71 -8.73
N GLY A 237 0.62 18.43 -8.85
CA GLY A 237 0.26 17.80 -10.12
C GLY A 237 1.39 17.12 -10.89
N TRP A 238 2.61 17.03 -10.35
CA TRP A 238 3.67 16.28 -11.01
C TRP A 238 3.38 14.78 -11.06
N THR A 239 3.31 14.22 -12.25
CA THR A 239 3.20 12.78 -12.47
C THR A 239 4.55 12.09 -12.64
N ASN A 240 5.57 12.83 -13.11
CA ASN A 240 6.95 12.37 -13.26
C ASN A 240 7.85 13.01 -12.20
N HIS A 241 8.20 12.24 -11.17
CA HIS A 241 9.02 12.74 -10.07
C HIS A 241 10.49 13.03 -10.45
N ALA A 242 11.02 12.39 -11.50
CA ALA A 242 12.36 12.71 -11.99
C ALA A 242 12.37 14.10 -12.65
N ALA A 243 11.37 14.40 -13.47
CA ALA A 243 11.20 15.73 -14.07
C ALA A 243 10.93 16.79 -12.99
N ALA A 244 10.13 16.49 -11.96
CA ALA A 244 9.94 17.40 -10.82
C ALA A 244 11.25 17.70 -10.10
N ALA A 245 12.03 16.67 -9.77
CA ALA A 245 13.31 16.83 -9.09
C ALA A 245 14.31 17.65 -9.92
N ASP A 246 14.29 17.50 -11.23
CA ASP A 246 15.15 18.26 -12.15
C ASP A 246 14.71 19.72 -12.26
N HIS A 247 13.40 19.95 -12.36
CA HIS A 247 12.81 21.29 -12.34
C HIS A 247 13.19 22.07 -11.08
N TYR A 248 12.93 21.52 -9.89
CA TYR A 248 13.21 22.21 -8.62
C TYR A 248 14.71 22.33 -8.31
N ARG A 249 15.55 21.50 -8.89
CA ARG A 249 17.01 21.68 -8.84
C ARG A 249 17.45 22.90 -9.66
N SER A 250 16.81 23.13 -10.81
CA SER A 250 17.11 24.24 -11.72
C SER A 250 16.42 25.54 -11.28
N HIS A 251 15.33 25.45 -10.51
CA HIS A 251 14.54 26.60 -10.04
C HIS A 251 14.25 26.46 -8.54
N PRO A 252 15.24 26.72 -7.67
CA PRO A 252 15.09 26.53 -6.23
C PRO A 252 14.08 27.51 -5.60
N ASP A 253 13.86 28.68 -6.19
CA ASP A 253 12.82 29.64 -5.86
C ASP A 253 11.41 29.03 -5.93
N HIS A 254 11.10 28.28 -6.98
CA HIS A 254 9.83 27.56 -7.10
C HIS A 254 9.64 26.49 -6.01
N ALA A 255 10.73 25.92 -5.49
CA ALA A 255 10.64 25.00 -4.36
C ALA A 255 10.31 25.75 -3.05
N LEU A 256 10.80 26.96 -2.85
CA LEU A 256 10.47 27.79 -1.71
C LEU A 256 9.01 28.21 -1.73
N ASP A 257 8.46 28.55 -2.89
CA ASP A 257 7.04 28.93 -3.06
C ASP A 257 6.09 27.79 -2.63
N LEU A 258 6.50 26.53 -2.78
CA LEU A 258 5.71 25.39 -2.29
C LEU A 258 5.68 25.26 -0.76
N LEU A 259 6.68 25.79 -0.08
CA LEU A 259 6.82 25.72 1.37
C LEU A 259 6.25 26.95 2.07
N MET A 260 6.11 28.07 1.35
CA MET A 260 5.55 29.32 1.82
C MET A 260 4.16 29.47 1.19
N PRO A 261 3.04 29.20 1.93
CA PRO A 261 1.73 29.48 1.41
C PRO A 261 1.64 30.98 1.08
N ALA A 262 1.12 31.30 -0.10
CA ALA A 262 0.82 32.68 -0.47
C ALA A 262 -0.09 33.27 0.60
N SER A 263 0.34 34.39 1.16
CA SER A 263 -0.39 35.19 2.16
C SER A 263 -1.68 35.70 1.59
#